data_5081f92316d583c7ee8a26928168b5d7
#
_entry.id   5081f92316d583c7ee8a26928168b5d7
#
_cell.length_a   1.000
_cell.length_b   1.000
_cell.length_c   1.000
_cell.angle_alpha   90.00
_cell.angle_beta   90.00
_cell.angle_gamma   90.00
#
_symmetry.space_group_name_H-M   'P 1'
#
loop_
_entity.id
_entity.type
_entity.pdbx_description
1 polymer ?
#
loop_
_entity_poly.entity_id
_entity_poly.type
_entity_poly.pdbx_seq_one_letter_code
_entity_poly.pdbx_strand_id
1 'polypeptide(L)'
;MSMDTIDVVIVDDEAPAREILRELLADHPRFRIVAECANGYEAVKAVSEHRPQLLFLDIQMPKLDGFEVLDLLDPKPKVVFVTAYDEYAIRAFEVHAVDYLLKPYTAARFAEVLAHAEEMVQLGAAEPHRAPMVAKKPLQRIAFRDGASIEVVPVQRIDYIEAQDDYVHVFARGAKHVKQQTLGELEQLLDPARFVRVHRSYIVNLESLDRVEPYAKDSRVAVMKDGTRVPISRTGYERLRALL
;
A
#
# COMPACT_ATOMS: atom_id res chain seq x y z
N MET A 1 26.43 -25.49 1.05
CA MET A 1 25.82 -24.20 0.87
C MET A 1 25.02 -23.89 2.13
N SER A 2 25.43 -22.90 2.90
CA SER A 2 24.67 -22.47 4.07
C SER A 2 23.34 -21.93 3.55
N MET A 3 22.24 -22.57 3.91
CA MET A 3 20.93 -22.00 3.63
C MET A 3 20.77 -20.83 4.61
N ASP A 4 20.70 -19.60 4.09
CA ASP A 4 20.47 -18.42 4.91
C ASP A 4 19.10 -18.56 5.58
N THR A 5 19.10 -18.59 6.91
CA THR A 5 17.86 -18.63 7.71
C THR A 5 17.21 -17.26 7.71
N ILE A 6 15.89 -17.24 7.66
CA ILE A 6 15.06 -16.03 7.74
C ILE A 6 14.66 -15.82 9.20
N ASP A 7 15.10 -14.72 9.78
CA ASP A 7 14.74 -14.34 11.14
C ASP A 7 13.32 -13.77 11.18
N VAL A 8 12.50 -14.32 12.07
CA VAL A 8 11.07 -14.06 12.19
C VAL A 8 10.73 -13.50 13.56
N VAL A 9 9.90 -12.47 13.61
CA VAL A 9 9.22 -12.04 14.84
C VAL A 9 7.73 -12.33 14.70
N ILE A 10 7.14 -12.87 15.76
CA ILE A 10 5.69 -13.13 15.87
C ILE A 10 5.12 -12.11 16.84
N VAL A 11 4.04 -11.45 16.43
CA VAL A 11 3.34 -10.43 17.22
C VAL A 11 1.84 -10.70 17.24
N ASP A 12 1.31 -11.00 18.41
CA ASP A 12 -0.10 -11.28 18.63
C ASP A 12 -0.38 -11.14 20.13
N ASP A 13 -1.44 -10.49 20.56
CA ASP A 13 -1.73 -10.35 21.99
C ASP A 13 -2.29 -11.65 22.60
N GLU A 14 -2.81 -12.54 21.77
CA GLU A 14 -3.32 -13.85 22.17
C GLU A 14 -2.21 -14.92 22.19
N ALA A 15 -1.86 -15.43 23.40
CA ALA A 15 -0.85 -16.47 23.53
C ALA A 15 -1.14 -17.75 22.70
N PRO A 16 -2.41 -18.23 22.60
CA PRO A 16 -2.72 -19.38 21.75
C PRO A 16 -2.43 -19.14 20.26
N ALA A 17 -2.65 -17.93 19.76
CA ALA A 17 -2.36 -17.58 18.35
C ALA A 17 -0.85 -17.62 18.08
N ARG A 18 -0.02 -17.10 18.99
CA ARG A 18 1.45 -17.21 18.88
C ARG A 18 1.92 -18.68 18.93
N GLU A 19 1.29 -19.50 19.76
CA GLU A 19 1.61 -20.92 19.86
C GLU A 19 1.36 -21.67 18.55
N ILE A 20 0.20 -21.43 17.91
CA ILE A 20 -0.12 -22.01 16.60
C ILE A 20 0.93 -21.61 15.53
N LEU A 21 1.32 -20.33 15.47
CA LEU A 21 2.34 -19.87 14.54
C LEU A 21 3.69 -20.52 14.81
N ARG A 22 4.08 -20.69 16.08
CA ARG A 22 5.31 -21.35 16.49
C ARG A 22 5.33 -22.82 16.07
N GLU A 23 4.23 -23.54 16.33
CA GLU A 23 4.09 -24.94 15.94
C GLU A 23 4.19 -25.11 14.41
N LEU A 24 3.49 -24.29 13.65
CA LEU A 24 3.54 -24.34 12.19
C LEU A 24 4.92 -23.97 11.64
N LEU A 25 5.62 -23.00 12.23
CA LEU A 25 6.97 -22.62 11.83
C LEU A 25 8.03 -23.69 12.17
N ALA A 26 7.77 -24.54 13.18
CA ALA A 26 8.70 -25.60 13.56
C ALA A 26 8.94 -26.62 12.43
N ASP A 27 7.96 -26.83 11.54
CA ASP A 27 8.09 -27.70 10.38
C ASP A 27 8.88 -27.04 9.22
N HIS A 28 9.27 -25.76 9.37
CA HIS A 28 9.95 -24.98 8.35
C HIS A 28 11.32 -24.46 8.83
N PRO A 29 12.38 -25.26 8.81
CA PRO A 29 13.68 -24.97 9.44
C PRO A 29 14.43 -23.76 8.84
N ARG A 30 13.96 -23.22 7.72
CA ARG A 30 14.48 -21.97 7.13
C ARG A 30 14.01 -20.72 7.87
N PHE A 31 12.96 -20.80 8.67
CA PHE A 31 12.43 -19.69 9.43
C PHE A 31 12.81 -19.85 10.90
N ARG A 32 13.53 -18.87 11.44
CA ARG A 32 13.98 -18.88 12.84
C ARG A 32 13.24 -17.80 13.62
N ILE A 33 12.45 -18.20 14.60
CA ILE A 33 11.79 -17.24 15.49
C ILE A 33 12.87 -16.63 16.40
N VAL A 34 13.04 -15.31 16.33
CA VAL A 34 14.01 -14.56 17.14
C VAL A 34 13.34 -13.82 18.29
N ALA A 35 12.04 -13.54 18.19
CA ALA A 35 11.24 -13.00 19.28
C ALA A 35 9.74 -13.30 19.09
N GLU A 36 9.03 -13.37 20.22
CA GLU A 36 7.57 -13.39 20.30
C GLU A 36 7.13 -12.21 21.15
N CYS A 37 6.14 -11.44 20.66
CA CYS A 37 5.68 -10.21 21.26
C CYS A 37 4.17 -10.27 21.54
N ALA A 38 3.76 -9.81 22.70
CA ALA A 38 2.34 -9.80 23.10
C ALA A 38 1.64 -8.44 22.85
N ASN A 39 2.33 -7.46 22.27
CA ASN A 39 1.76 -6.14 21.96
C ASN A 39 2.69 -5.38 21.00
N GLY A 40 2.17 -4.27 20.46
CA GLY A 40 2.89 -3.45 19.50
C GLY A 40 4.17 -2.80 20.03
N TYR A 41 4.26 -2.43 21.31
CA TYR A 41 5.48 -1.83 21.88
C TYR A 41 6.62 -2.84 21.95
N GLU A 42 6.32 -4.09 22.35
CA GLU A 42 7.30 -5.17 22.32
C GLU A 42 7.74 -5.45 20.89
N ALA A 43 6.83 -5.40 19.91
CA ALA A 43 7.14 -5.59 18.50
C ALA A 43 8.14 -4.56 17.99
N VAL A 44 7.91 -3.26 18.22
CA VAL A 44 8.81 -2.18 17.80
C VAL A 44 10.20 -2.38 18.41
N LYS A 45 10.27 -2.72 19.71
CA LYS A 45 11.53 -3.01 20.39
C LYS A 45 12.24 -4.21 19.79
N ALA A 46 11.54 -5.33 19.63
CA ALA A 46 12.11 -6.58 19.09
C ALA A 46 12.63 -6.41 17.65
N VAL A 47 11.90 -5.68 16.79
CA VAL A 47 12.35 -5.38 15.43
C VAL A 47 13.62 -4.53 15.44
N SER A 48 13.70 -3.53 16.31
CA SER A 48 14.91 -2.70 16.45
C SER A 48 16.14 -3.50 16.92
N GLU A 49 15.95 -4.43 17.86
CA GLU A 49 17.02 -5.23 18.46
C GLU A 49 17.48 -6.38 17.54
N HIS A 50 16.53 -7.10 16.94
CA HIS A 50 16.82 -8.33 16.18
C HIS A 50 16.92 -8.11 14.68
N ARG A 51 16.37 -7.01 14.14
CA ARG A 51 16.32 -6.70 12.71
C ARG A 51 15.84 -7.89 11.87
N PRO A 52 14.66 -8.45 12.17
CA PRO A 52 14.15 -9.62 11.47
C PRO A 52 13.88 -9.29 10.00
N GLN A 53 13.93 -10.31 9.15
CA GLN A 53 13.53 -10.17 7.76
C GLN A 53 12.01 -10.29 7.56
N LEU A 54 11.33 -11.01 8.46
CA LEU A 54 9.89 -11.27 8.38
C LEU A 54 9.20 -11.00 9.71
N LEU A 55 8.01 -10.40 9.64
CA LEU A 55 7.15 -10.10 10.77
C LEU A 55 5.76 -10.71 10.52
N PHE A 56 5.32 -11.64 11.38
CA PHE A 56 3.91 -12.01 11.49
C PHE A 56 3.26 -11.08 12.51
N LEU A 57 2.21 -10.37 12.11
CA LEU A 57 1.68 -9.26 12.88
C LEU A 57 0.15 -9.30 12.92
N ASP A 58 -0.43 -9.42 14.11
CA ASP A 58 -1.85 -9.18 14.27
C ASP A 58 -2.16 -7.70 14.11
N ILE A 59 -3.34 -7.42 13.56
CA ILE A 59 -3.81 -6.05 13.35
C ILE A 59 -4.44 -5.51 14.62
N GLN A 60 -5.36 -6.23 15.22
CA GLN A 60 -6.07 -5.75 16.40
C GLN A 60 -5.37 -6.17 17.69
N MET A 61 -4.57 -5.27 18.22
CA MET A 61 -3.92 -5.42 19.51
C MET A 61 -4.21 -4.21 20.42
N PRO A 62 -4.22 -4.39 21.75
CA PRO A 62 -4.40 -3.28 22.69
C PRO A 62 -3.30 -2.22 22.58
N LYS A 63 -3.69 -0.94 22.65
CA LYS A 63 -2.83 0.26 22.71
C LYS A 63 -2.16 0.68 21.40
N LEU A 64 -1.68 -0.24 20.61
CA LEU A 64 -0.99 0.00 19.34
C LEU A 64 -1.39 -1.08 18.34
N ASP A 65 -2.14 -0.70 17.31
CA ASP A 65 -2.55 -1.63 16.27
C ASP A 65 -1.39 -2.04 15.33
N GLY A 66 -1.60 -3.09 14.53
CA GLY A 66 -0.56 -3.60 13.64
C GLY A 66 -0.11 -2.59 12.58
N PHE A 67 -0.97 -1.69 12.14
CA PHE A 67 -0.60 -0.63 11.19
C PHE A 67 0.20 0.48 11.86
N GLU A 68 -0.17 0.87 13.07
CA GLU A 68 0.58 1.83 13.88
C GLU A 68 1.99 1.28 14.20
N VAL A 69 2.11 -0.02 14.47
CA VAL A 69 3.41 -0.69 14.61
C VAL A 69 4.24 -0.47 13.35
N LEU A 70 3.69 -0.75 12.15
CA LEU A 70 4.42 -0.59 10.89
C LEU A 70 4.86 0.85 10.62
N ASP A 71 4.07 1.84 11.06
CA ASP A 71 4.42 3.25 10.88
C ASP A 71 5.59 3.69 11.76
N LEU A 72 5.83 2.98 12.85
CA LEU A 72 6.96 3.23 13.77
C LEU A 72 8.24 2.49 13.39
N LEU A 73 8.19 1.53 12.45
CA LEU A 73 9.36 0.73 12.05
C LEU A 73 10.16 1.39 10.93
N ASP A 74 11.47 1.51 11.14
CA ASP A 74 12.44 1.95 10.12
C ASP A 74 13.82 1.29 10.36
N PRO A 75 14.34 0.42 9.46
CA PRO A 75 13.68 -0.09 8.25
C PRO A 75 12.54 -1.07 8.53
N LYS A 76 11.56 -1.13 7.63
CA LYS A 76 10.43 -2.06 7.74
C LYS A 76 10.84 -3.46 7.30
N PRO A 77 10.62 -4.52 8.12
CA PRO A 77 10.74 -5.91 7.66
C PRO A 77 9.65 -6.25 6.64
N LYS A 78 9.75 -7.39 5.99
CA LYS A 78 8.61 -7.96 5.25
C LYS A 78 7.52 -8.34 6.25
N VAL A 79 6.26 -8.10 5.91
CA VAL A 79 5.14 -8.28 6.84
C VAL A 79 4.09 -9.21 6.25
N VAL A 80 3.65 -10.16 7.06
CA VAL A 80 2.45 -10.95 6.88
C VAL A 80 1.48 -10.59 8.00
N PHE A 81 0.32 -10.07 7.64
CA PHE A 81 -0.73 -9.87 8.64
C PHE A 81 -1.45 -11.17 8.96
N VAL A 82 -1.68 -11.43 10.25
CA VAL A 82 -2.36 -12.62 10.76
C VAL A 82 -3.47 -12.17 11.70
N THR A 83 -4.72 -12.15 11.25
CA THR A 83 -5.82 -11.54 12.01
C THR A 83 -7.15 -12.27 11.84
N ALA A 84 -8.09 -12.06 12.76
CA ALA A 84 -9.45 -12.57 12.67
C ALA A 84 -10.40 -11.73 11.78
N TYR A 85 -9.94 -10.59 11.29
CA TYR A 85 -10.77 -9.60 10.59
C TYR A 85 -10.44 -9.56 9.11
N ASP A 86 -11.41 -9.69 8.24
CA ASP A 86 -11.28 -9.66 6.78
C ASP A 86 -11.32 -8.24 6.20
N GLU A 87 -11.90 -7.31 6.94
CA GLU A 87 -12.06 -5.92 6.51
C GLU A 87 -10.75 -5.15 6.30
N TYR A 88 -9.64 -5.58 6.93
CA TYR A 88 -8.33 -4.93 6.79
C TYR A 88 -7.49 -5.45 5.62
N ALA A 89 -7.96 -6.43 4.85
CA ALA A 89 -7.20 -7.00 3.74
C ALA A 89 -6.82 -5.94 2.68
N ILE A 90 -7.69 -4.98 2.41
CA ILE A 90 -7.42 -3.88 1.48
C ILE A 90 -6.29 -2.99 2.03
N ARG A 91 -6.36 -2.62 3.30
CA ARG A 91 -5.34 -1.78 3.96
C ARG A 91 -3.99 -2.50 4.05
N ALA A 92 -3.99 -3.80 4.32
CA ALA A 92 -2.76 -4.61 4.30
C ALA A 92 -2.08 -4.59 2.92
N PHE A 93 -2.86 -4.63 1.85
CA PHE A 93 -2.35 -4.49 0.49
C PHE A 93 -1.76 -3.08 0.24
N GLU A 94 -2.37 -2.03 0.78
CA GLU A 94 -1.90 -0.63 0.65
C GLU A 94 -0.53 -0.41 1.31
N VAL A 95 -0.28 -1.04 2.45
CA VAL A 95 1.03 -0.97 3.14
C VAL A 95 2.08 -1.95 2.60
N HIS A 96 1.76 -2.65 1.50
CA HIS A 96 2.66 -3.58 0.82
C HIS A 96 3.03 -4.79 1.69
N ALA A 97 2.09 -5.29 2.49
CA ALA A 97 2.25 -6.56 3.15
C ALA A 97 2.54 -7.67 2.13
N VAL A 98 3.37 -8.62 2.51
CA VAL A 98 3.68 -9.79 1.67
C VAL A 98 2.43 -10.62 1.44
N ASP A 99 1.68 -10.86 2.53
CA ASP A 99 0.45 -11.63 2.47
C ASP A 99 -0.48 -11.27 3.64
N TYR A 100 -1.68 -11.85 3.60
CA TYR A 100 -2.73 -11.69 4.60
C TYR A 100 -3.29 -13.06 4.97
N LEU A 101 -3.21 -13.42 6.25
CA LEU A 101 -3.63 -14.71 6.77
C LEU A 101 -4.81 -14.52 7.73
N LEU A 102 -6.01 -14.89 7.27
CA LEU A 102 -7.24 -14.77 8.05
C LEU A 102 -7.39 -15.96 8.99
N LYS A 103 -7.52 -15.70 10.29
CA LYS A 103 -7.83 -16.72 11.33
C LYS A 103 -9.32 -17.16 11.23
N PRO A 104 -9.63 -18.48 11.28
CA PRO A 104 -8.70 -19.61 11.37
C PRO A 104 -8.15 -19.98 9.99
N TYR A 105 -6.89 -20.36 9.93
CA TYR A 105 -6.22 -20.76 8.68
C TYR A 105 -5.74 -22.21 8.74
N THR A 106 -5.56 -22.81 7.57
CA THR A 106 -5.05 -24.18 7.43
C THR A 106 -3.52 -24.20 7.32
N ALA A 107 -2.88 -25.33 7.67
CA ALA A 107 -1.45 -25.51 7.46
C ALA A 107 -1.05 -25.36 5.96
N ALA A 108 -1.91 -25.79 5.04
CA ALA A 108 -1.67 -25.62 3.59
C ALA A 108 -1.61 -24.13 3.20
N ARG A 109 -2.56 -23.30 3.68
CA ARG A 109 -2.56 -21.84 3.42
C ARG A 109 -1.34 -21.19 4.06
N PHE A 110 -0.98 -21.59 5.27
CA PHE A 110 0.23 -21.10 5.93
C PHE A 110 1.51 -21.40 5.14
N ALA A 111 1.64 -22.62 4.61
CA ALA A 111 2.78 -23.01 3.77
C ALA A 111 2.87 -22.18 2.46
N GLU A 112 1.73 -21.86 1.82
CA GLU A 112 1.71 -20.94 0.68
C GLU A 112 2.22 -19.54 1.05
N VAL A 113 1.79 -19.01 2.19
CA VAL A 113 2.23 -17.72 2.71
C VAL A 113 3.74 -17.72 2.99
N LEU A 114 4.26 -18.79 3.58
CA LEU A 114 5.71 -18.94 3.83
C LEU A 114 6.52 -18.98 2.54
N ALA A 115 6.06 -19.71 1.53
CA ALA A 115 6.73 -19.77 0.23
C ALA A 115 6.79 -18.38 -0.43
N HIS A 116 5.70 -17.62 -0.37
CA HIS A 116 5.67 -16.24 -0.86
C HIS A 116 6.56 -15.30 -0.04
N ALA A 117 6.54 -15.43 1.29
CA ALA A 117 7.40 -14.64 2.17
C ALA A 117 8.89 -14.90 1.93
N GLU A 118 9.27 -16.17 1.73
CA GLU A 118 10.63 -16.54 1.39
C GLU A 118 11.10 -15.90 0.09
N GLU A 119 10.29 -15.96 -0.98
CA GLU A 119 10.58 -15.31 -2.25
C GLU A 119 10.78 -13.80 -2.06
N MET A 120 9.90 -13.13 -1.33
CA MET A 120 9.95 -11.69 -1.11
C MET A 120 11.13 -11.25 -0.24
N VAL A 121 11.58 -12.08 0.71
CA VAL A 121 12.79 -11.83 1.51
C VAL A 121 14.05 -11.99 0.64
N GLN A 122 14.10 -13.01 -0.21
CA GLN A 122 15.23 -13.26 -1.11
C GLN A 122 15.39 -12.13 -2.15
N LEU A 123 14.30 -11.65 -2.72
CA LEU A 123 14.29 -10.51 -3.63
C LEU A 123 14.78 -9.23 -2.94
N GLY A 124 14.50 -9.04 -1.65
CA GLY A 124 14.98 -7.91 -0.86
C GLY A 124 16.45 -8.01 -0.43
N ALA A 125 17.01 -9.21 -0.35
CA ALA A 125 18.41 -9.43 0.05
C ALA A 125 19.42 -9.20 -1.11
N ALA A 126 18.97 -9.16 -2.34
CA ALA A 126 19.82 -9.09 -3.52
C ALA A 126 20.33 -7.68 -3.88
N GLU A 127 19.89 -6.60 -3.20
CA GLU A 127 20.36 -5.24 -3.52
C GLU A 127 20.40 -4.29 -2.29
N PRO A 128 21.56 -3.71 -1.94
CA PRO A 128 21.63 -2.48 -1.15
C PRO A 128 21.57 -1.22 -2.02
N HIS A 129 21.13 -1.28 -3.27
CA HIS A 129 20.94 -0.09 -4.12
C HIS A 129 19.90 -0.34 -5.20
N ARG A 130 18.84 0.42 -5.18
CA ARG A 130 17.76 0.44 -6.17
C ARG A 130 17.06 -0.91 -6.33
N ALA A 131 15.99 -1.09 -5.57
CA ALA A 131 14.95 -1.97 -6.06
C ALA A 131 14.67 -1.56 -7.51
N PRO A 132 14.76 -2.48 -8.49
CA PRO A 132 14.09 -2.23 -9.74
C PRO A 132 12.63 -2.01 -9.32
N MET A 133 12.07 -0.86 -9.65
CA MET A 133 10.62 -0.73 -9.71
C MET A 133 10.17 -1.94 -10.53
N VAL A 134 9.73 -3.00 -9.86
CA VAL A 134 8.76 -3.90 -10.48
C VAL A 134 7.66 -2.95 -10.85
N ALA A 135 7.55 -2.64 -12.10
CA ALA A 135 6.55 -1.73 -12.62
C ALA A 135 5.23 -2.32 -12.15
N LYS A 136 4.69 -1.79 -11.06
CA LYS A 136 3.35 -2.14 -10.59
C LYS A 136 2.51 -1.96 -11.82
N LYS A 137 1.85 -3.03 -12.30
CA LYS A 137 0.92 -2.85 -13.41
C LYS A 137 -0.03 -1.74 -12.97
N PRO A 138 -0.06 -0.63 -13.68
CA PRO A 138 -0.89 0.49 -13.27
C PRO A 138 -2.32 0.02 -13.04
N LEU A 139 -2.96 0.58 -12.06
CA LEU A 139 -4.34 0.24 -11.74
C LEU A 139 -5.20 0.35 -13.01
N GLN A 140 -5.94 -0.71 -13.33
CA GLN A 140 -6.76 -0.74 -14.54
C GLN A 140 -8.21 -0.30 -14.26
N ARG A 141 -8.67 -0.46 -13.01
CA ARG A 141 -10.03 -0.16 -12.57
C ARG A 141 -10.02 0.30 -11.12
N ILE A 142 -10.91 1.21 -10.77
CA ILE A 142 -11.18 1.64 -9.39
C ILE A 142 -12.58 1.21 -9.02
N ALA A 143 -12.73 0.56 -7.88
CA ALA A 143 -14.02 0.23 -7.31
C ALA A 143 -14.47 1.32 -6.33
N PHE A 144 -15.72 1.77 -6.48
CA PHE A 144 -16.39 2.71 -5.59
C PHE A 144 -17.59 2.02 -4.96
N ARG A 145 -17.77 2.19 -3.66
CA ARG A 145 -18.93 1.67 -2.95
C ARG A 145 -19.97 2.77 -2.81
N ASP A 146 -21.17 2.51 -3.30
CA ASP A 146 -22.33 3.37 -3.10
C ASP A 146 -23.44 2.55 -2.43
N GLY A 147 -23.54 2.68 -1.11
CA GLY A 147 -24.43 1.86 -0.29
C GLY A 147 -24.12 0.35 -0.44
N ALA A 148 -25.11 -0.41 -0.95
CA ALA A 148 -24.98 -1.85 -1.18
C ALA A 148 -24.41 -2.20 -2.57
N SER A 149 -24.18 -1.22 -3.46
CA SER A 149 -23.66 -1.44 -4.80
C SER A 149 -22.18 -1.13 -4.89
N ILE A 150 -21.49 -1.84 -5.80
CA ILE A 150 -20.08 -1.57 -6.14
C ILE A 150 -20.05 -1.15 -7.60
N GLU A 151 -19.64 0.08 -7.85
CA GLU A 151 -19.39 0.58 -9.18
C GLU A 151 -17.91 0.44 -9.53
N VAL A 152 -17.59 -0.13 -10.69
CA VAL A 152 -16.21 -0.33 -11.15
C VAL A 152 -15.93 0.58 -12.33
N VAL A 153 -15.09 1.58 -12.11
CA VAL A 153 -14.70 2.58 -13.11
C VAL A 153 -13.35 2.22 -13.71
N PRO A 154 -13.25 2.02 -15.04
CA PRO A 154 -11.97 1.86 -15.71
C PRO A 154 -11.14 3.14 -15.56
N VAL A 155 -9.85 3.00 -15.17
CA VAL A 155 -8.95 4.15 -14.95
C VAL A 155 -8.82 5.02 -16.20
N GLN A 156 -8.89 4.43 -17.38
CA GLN A 156 -8.85 5.14 -18.66
C GLN A 156 -10.01 6.12 -18.88
N ARG A 157 -11.09 6.04 -18.09
CA ARG A 157 -12.25 6.93 -18.15
C ARG A 157 -12.16 8.09 -17.18
N ILE A 158 -11.15 8.08 -16.31
CA ILE A 158 -10.94 9.14 -15.32
C ILE A 158 -10.34 10.35 -16.03
N ASP A 159 -10.97 11.49 -15.83
CA ASP A 159 -10.54 12.77 -16.39
C ASP A 159 -9.59 13.50 -15.44
N TYR A 160 -9.97 13.62 -14.17
CA TYR A 160 -9.13 14.18 -13.11
C TYR A 160 -9.60 13.71 -11.74
N ILE A 161 -8.77 13.94 -10.73
CA ILE A 161 -9.02 13.56 -9.33
C ILE A 161 -8.75 14.77 -8.46
N GLU A 162 -9.66 15.03 -7.54
CA GLU A 162 -9.60 16.13 -6.58
C GLU A 162 -9.57 15.58 -5.16
N ALA A 163 -8.63 16.06 -4.33
CA ALA A 163 -8.63 15.77 -2.89
C ALA A 163 -9.59 16.71 -2.16
N GLN A 164 -10.40 16.17 -1.29
CA GLN A 164 -11.27 16.91 -0.40
C GLN A 164 -11.29 16.25 0.99
N ASP A 165 -10.57 16.85 1.93
CA ASP A 165 -10.34 16.32 3.27
C ASP A 165 -9.79 14.87 3.21
N ASP A 166 -10.45 13.91 3.86
CA ASP A 166 -10.07 12.49 3.90
C ASP A 166 -10.59 11.68 2.70
N TYR A 167 -11.15 12.35 1.68
CA TYR A 167 -11.72 11.71 0.51
C TYR A 167 -11.06 12.22 -0.78
N VAL A 168 -11.13 11.39 -1.81
CA VAL A 168 -10.87 11.81 -3.18
C VAL A 168 -12.16 11.77 -4.00
N HIS A 169 -12.36 12.80 -4.78
CA HIS A 169 -13.39 12.87 -5.80
C HIS A 169 -12.79 12.50 -7.15
N VAL A 170 -13.24 11.41 -7.72
CA VAL A 170 -12.79 10.92 -9.02
C VAL A 170 -13.83 11.29 -10.07
N PHE A 171 -13.44 12.09 -11.02
CA PHE A 171 -14.30 12.53 -12.13
C PHE A 171 -14.00 11.69 -13.36
N ALA A 172 -15.02 11.01 -13.88
CA ALA A 172 -14.93 10.11 -15.00
C ALA A 172 -16.12 10.27 -15.93
N ARG A 173 -15.89 10.80 -17.13
CA ARG A 173 -16.91 11.04 -18.17
C ARG A 173 -18.15 11.80 -17.67
N GLY A 174 -17.95 12.82 -16.87
CA GLY A 174 -19.02 13.66 -16.31
C GLY A 174 -19.70 13.08 -15.06
N ALA A 175 -19.37 11.87 -14.62
CA ALA A 175 -19.80 11.33 -13.35
C ALA A 175 -18.76 11.61 -12.26
N LYS A 176 -19.25 11.81 -11.03
CA LYS A 176 -18.39 12.02 -9.84
C LYS A 176 -18.54 10.82 -8.92
N HIS A 177 -17.41 10.21 -8.57
CA HIS A 177 -17.33 9.13 -7.62
C HIS A 177 -16.50 9.57 -6.41
N VAL A 178 -16.86 9.10 -5.21
CA VAL A 178 -16.19 9.46 -3.95
C VAL A 178 -15.54 8.22 -3.35
N LYS A 179 -14.30 8.36 -2.91
CA LYS A 179 -13.56 7.29 -2.25
C LYS A 179 -12.81 7.82 -1.04
N GLN A 180 -12.86 7.11 0.07
CA GLN A 180 -12.03 7.38 1.24
C GLN A 180 -10.63 6.86 0.97
N GLN A 181 -9.75 7.76 0.56
CA GLN A 181 -8.36 7.47 0.22
C GLN A 181 -7.61 8.80 0.06
N THR A 182 -6.32 8.81 0.31
CA THR A 182 -5.51 10.02 0.06
C THR A 182 -5.10 10.14 -1.41
N LEU A 183 -4.90 11.38 -1.85
CA LEU A 183 -4.45 11.64 -3.22
C LEU A 183 -3.05 11.06 -3.50
N GLY A 184 -2.18 11.03 -2.46
CA GLY A 184 -0.82 10.48 -2.56
C GLY A 184 -0.80 8.96 -2.77
N GLU A 185 -1.66 8.23 -2.06
CA GLU A 185 -1.82 6.78 -2.26
C GLU A 185 -2.33 6.47 -3.66
N LEU A 186 -3.33 7.22 -4.13
CA LEU A 186 -3.88 7.00 -5.46
C LEU A 186 -2.87 7.35 -6.56
N GLU A 187 -2.05 8.40 -6.38
CA GLU A 187 -0.95 8.76 -7.28
C GLU A 187 0.03 7.59 -7.51
N GLN A 188 0.35 6.83 -6.45
CA GLN A 188 1.27 5.69 -6.54
C GLN A 188 0.70 4.48 -7.30
N LEU A 189 -0.61 4.38 -7.41
CA LEU A 189 -1.31 3.28 -8.08
C LEU A 189 -1.62 3.58 -9.55
N LEU A 190 -1.62 4.85 -9.93
CA LEU A 190 -1.91 5.30 -11.29
C LEU A 190 -0.66 5.23 -12.18
N ASP A 191 -0.89 5.11 -13.48
CA ASP A 191 0.18 5.16 -14.48
C ASP A 191 0.78 6.57 -14.56
N PRO A 192 2.05 6.78 -14.17
CA PRO A 192 2.69 8.09 -14.20
C PRO A 192 2.89 8.65 -15.61
N ALA A 193 2.79 7.82 -16.66
CA ALA A 193 2.81 8.26 -18.05
C ALA A 193 1.47 8.88 -18.48
N ARG A 194 0.40 8.65 -17.72
CA ARG A 194 -0.96 9.11 -18.04
C ARG A 194 -1.52 10.10 -17.02
N PHE A 195 -1.14 9.96 -15.75
CA PHE A 195 -1.67 10.74 -14.63
C PHE A 195 -0.56 11.56 -13.99
N VAL A 196 -0.80 12.85 -13.88
CA VAL A 196 0.17 13.81 -13.33
C VAL A 196 -0.44 14.59 -12.19
N ARG A 197 0.24 14.59 -11.04
CA ARG A 197 -0.12 15.47 -9.94
C ARG A 197 0.30 16.91 -10.23
N VAL A 198 -0.66 17.72 -10.61
CA VAL A 198 -0.45 19.13 -10.99
C VAL A 198 -0.58 20.10 -9.82
N HIS A 199 -1.24 19.67 -8.74
CA HIS A 199 -1.45 20.47 -7.54
C HIS A 199 -1.46 19.58 -6.30
N ARG A 200 -1.29 20.16 -5.10
CA ARG A 200 -1.41 19.39 -3.84
C ARG A 200 -2.74 18.65 -3.72
N SER A 201 -3.80 19.18 -4.34
CA SER A 201 -5.15 18.64 -4.30
C SER A 201 -5.64 18.08 -5.64
N TYR A 202 -4.82 18.03 -6.69
CA TYR A 202 -5.28 17.59 -8.02
C TYR A 202 -4.28 16.69 -8.75
N ILE A 203 -4.82 15.60 -9.33
CA ILE A 203 -4.18 14.76 -10.36
C ILE A 203 -5.01 14.88 -11.63
N VAL A 204 -4.37 15.04 -12.79
CA VAL A 204 -5.05 15.11 -14.09
C VAL A 204 -4.61 13.93 -14.97
N ASN A 205 -5.54 13.45 -15.80
CA ASN A 205 -5.25 12.52 -16.88
C ASN A 205 -4.81 13.32 -18.11
N LEU A 206 -3.63 13.04 -18.63
CA LEU A 206 -3.07 13.71 -19.82
C LEU A 206 -3.94 13.52 -21.07
N GLU A 207 -4.61 12.37 -21.20
CA GLU A 207 -5.52 12.13 -22.33
C GLU A 207 -6.81 12.95 -22.25
N SER A 208 -7.20 13.42 -21.06
CA SER A 208 -8.38 14.28 -20.86
C SER A 208 -8.00 15.76 -20.76
N LEU A 209 -6.71 16.09 -20.83
CA LEU A 209 -6.23 17.47 -20.91
C LEU A 209 -6.49 18.03 -22.31
N ASP A 210 -7.05 19.22 -22.39
CA ASP A 210 -7.21 19.97 -23.64
C ASP A 210 -6.06 20.94 -23.86
N ARG A 211 -5.82 21.84 -22.89
CA ARG A 211 -4.73 22.81 -22.94
C ARG A 211 -4.35 23.36 -21.56
N VAL A 212 -3.25 24.07 -21.50
CA VAL A 212 -2.81 24.81 -20.31
C VAL A 212 -2.85 26.30 -20.59
N GLU A 213 -3.54 27.05 -19.73
CA GLU A 213 -3.70 28.51 -19.85
C GLU A 213 -3.00 29.26 -18.73
N PRO A 214 -2.43 30.45 -18.99
CA PRO A 214 -2.08 31.39 -17.92
C PRO A 214 -3.38 31.83 -17.20
N TYR A 215 -3.33 31.88 -15.86
CA TYR A 215 -4.50 32.32 -15.07
C TYR A 215 -4.26 33.66 -14.38
N ALA A 216 -3.06 33.88 -13.84
CA ALA A 216 -2.61 35.13 -13.24
C ALA A 216 -1.08 35.24 -13.43
N LYS A 217 -0.49 36.32 -12.91
CA LYS A 217 0.91 36.71 -13.16
C LYS A 217 1.94 35.58 -13.03
N ASP A 218 1.68 34.55 -12.17
CA ASP A 218 2.55 33.40 -11.96
C ASP A 218 1.79 32.07 -11.79
N SER A 219 0.50 32.02 -12.11
CA SER A 219 -0.34 30.82 -11.97
C SER A 219 -0.85 30.33 -13.32
N ARG A 220 -1.09 29.02 -13.40
CA ARG A 220 -1.63 28.34 -14.58
C ARG A 220 -2.79 27.45 -14.21
N VAL A 221 -3.62 27.16 -15.18
CA VAL A 221 -4.72 26.18 -15.07
C VAL A 221 -4.62 25.18 -16.21
N ALA A 222 -4.90 23.92 -15.88
CA ALA A 222 -5.18 22.89 -16.87
C ALA A 222 -6.66 23.00 -17.23
N VAL A 223 -6.96 23.13 -18.51
CA VAL A 223 -8.32 23.07 -19.04
C VAL A 223 -8.56 21.65 -19.51
N MET A 224 -9.51 20.98 -18.89
CA MET A 224 -9.88 19.60 -19.24
C MET A 224 -10.83 19.62 -20.46
N LYS A 225 -10.96 18.50 -21.16
CA LYS A 225 -11.84 18.38 -22.35
C LYS A 225 -13.31 18.64 -22.05
N ASP A 226 -13.75 18.49 -20.80
CA ASP A 226 -15.09 18.84 -20.32
C ASP A 226 -15.25 20.33 -19.99
N GLY A 227 -14.18 21.13 -20.15
CA GLY A 227 -14.14 22.56 -19.82
C GLY A 227 -13.77 22.87 -18.36
N THR A 228 -13.59 21.87 -17.52
CA THR A 228 -13.19 22.07 -16.12
C THR A 228 -11.79 22.70 -16.06
N ARG A 229 -11.60 23.63 -15.13
CA ARG A 229 -10.33 24.32 -14.90
C ARG A 229 -9.69 23.85 -13.60
N VAL A 230 -8.56 23.16 -13.71
CA VAL A 230 -7.81 22.59 -12.60
C VAL A 230 -6.58 23.47 -12.32
N PRO A 231 -6.37 23.97 -11.09
CA PRO A 231 -5.20 24.78 -10.75
C PRO A 231 -3.91 23.98 -10.85
N ILE A 232 -2.86 24.62 -11.38
CA ILE A 232 -1.53 24.02 -11.50
C ILE A 232 -0.56 24.77 -10.59
N SER A 233 0.13 24.04 -9.69
CA SER A 233 1.23 24.59 -8.90
C SER A 233 2.50 24.76 -9.75
N ARG A 234 3.49 25.53 -9.26
CA ARG A 234 4.78 25.73 -9.97
C ARG A 234 5.47 24.38 -10.23
N THR A 235 5.59 23.53 -9.21
CA THR A 235 6.17 22.19 -9.32
C THR A 235 5.31 21.24 -10.15
N GLY A 236 3.98 21.36 -10.10
CA GLY A 236 3.06 20.59 -10.94
C GLY A 236 3.23 20.94 -12.42
N TYR A 237 3.48 22.20 -12.75
CA TYR A 237 3.73 22.62 -14.13
C TYR A 237 5.05 22.03 -14.69
N GLU A 238 6.11 21.99 -13.88
CA GLU A 238 7.37 21.37 -14.29
C GLU A 238 7.20 19.87 -14.59
N ARG A 239 6.46 19.16 -13.73
CA ARG A 239 6.12 17.73 -13.97
C ARG A 239 5.28 17.55 -15.25
N LEU A 240 4.25 18.36 -15.42
CA LEU A 240 3.39 18.29 -16.60
C LEU A 240 4.17 18.55 -17.89
N ARG A 241 5.05 19.58 -17.90
CA ARG A 241 5.88 19.94 -19.04
C ARG A 241 6.86 18.86 -19.47
N ALA A 242 7.32 18.05 -18.51
CA ALA A 242 8.25 16.96 -18.79
C ALA A 242 7.59 15.77 -19.55
N LEU A 243 6.24 15.74 -19.59
CA LEU A 243 5.45 14.67 -20.21
C LEU A 243 4.69 15.11 -21.48
N LEU A 244 4.67 16.41 -21.78
CA LEU A 244 4.14 16.99 -23.03
C LEU A 244 5.28 17.22 -24.05
#